data_8c40f0725ef902c06f4d380f152c0df9
#
_entry.id   8c40f0725ef902c06f4d380f152c0df9
#
_cell.length_a   1.000
_cell.length_b   1.000
_cell.length_c   1.000
_cell.angle_alpha   90.00
_cell.angle_beta   90.00
_cell.angle_gamma   90.00
#
_symmetry.space_group_name_H-M   'P 1'
#
loop_
_entity.id
_entity.type
_entity.pdbx_description
1 polymer ?
#
loop_
_entity_poly.entity_id
_entity_poly.type
_entity_poly.pdbx_seq_one_letter_code
_entity_poly.pdbx_strand_id
1 'polypeptide(L)'
;MTSSMIIRRLATDWSTAVRYLLAPLIFGEMLLCTIIVLKRSFTHIDWRAYMQEVEGPMVHGVWDYAQLRGETGPLVYPGGFVVLYASLRLLAGGDGTVVRPVQWAFAGVYAATLGLVAGCYALARPTRVPPWSILLFCASLRLHSIYVLRLFNDCWAMLLFWLATYLLCRGRWKLGCAAYSLAVSIKANVLLTAPGLLLLLLQAVGPRGAVAVSHVA
;
A
#
# COMPACT_ATOMS: atom_id res chain seq x y z
N MET A 1 -36.34 -8.35 -7.79
CA MET A 1 -35.70 -8.01 -6.50
C MET A 1 -36.16 -6.61 -6.15
N THR A 2 -36.82 -6.40 -5.01
CA THR A 2 -37.36 -5.08 -4.61
C THR A 2 -36.21 -4.16 -4.19
N SER A 3 -36.36 -2.84 -4.39
CA SER A 3 -35.33 -1.85 -4.02
C SER A 3 -34.89 -1.96 -2.55
N SER A 4 -35.81 -2.29 -1.64
CA SER A 4 -35.51 -2.52 -0.22
C SER A 4 -34.57 -3.71 0.03
N MET A 5 -34.68 -4.79 -0.76
CA MET A 5 -33.79 -5.94 -0.67
C MET A 5 -32.37 -5.62 -1.15
N ILE A 6 -32.24 -4.79 -2.20
CA ILE A 6 -30.94 -4.35 -2.71
C ILE A 6 -30.25 -3.50 -1.65
N ILE A 7 -30.91 -2.50 -1.09
CA ILE A 7 -30.37 -1.60 -0.06
C ILE A 7 -29.90 -2.42 1.16
N ARG A 8 -30.70 -3.37 1.63
CA ARG A 8 -30.33 -4.24 2.75
C ARG A 8 -29.06 -5.06 2.44
N ARG A 9 -28.95 -5.64 1.24
CA ARG A 9 -27.77 -6.40 0.83
C ARG A 9 -26.53 -5.50 0.70
N LEU A 10 -26.64 -4.30 0.17
CA LEU A 10 -25.54 -3.33 0.11
C LEU A 10 -25.00 -2.98 1.51
N ALA A 11 -25.87 -2.96 2.50
CA ALA A 11 -25.50 -2.65 3.89
C ALA A 11 -24.90 -3.83 4.65
N THR A 12 -25.15 -5.08 4.24
CA THR A 12 -24.83 -6.28 5.03
C THR A 12 -23.92 -7.29 4.31
N ASP A 13 -23.82 -7.24 2.98
CA ASP A 13 -23.04 -8.19 2.19
C ASP A 13 -21.89 -7.50 1.43
N TRP A 14 -20.66 -7.82 1.80
CA TRP A 14 -19.46 -7.28 1.22
C TRP A 14 -19.32 -7.55 -0.28
N SER A 15 -19.69 -8.74 -0.75
CA SER A 15 -19.59 -9.07 -2.17
C SER A 15 -20.54 -8.22 -3.02
N THR A 16 -21.74 -7.98 -2.54
CA THR A 16 -22.70 -7.07 -3.18
C THR A 16 -22.22 -5.61 -3.12
N ALA A 17 -21.75 -5.15 -1.95
CA ALA A 17 -21.23 -3.79 -1.78
C ALA A 17 -20.03 -3.52 -2.70
N VAL A 18 -19.05 -4.42 -2.74
CA VAL A 18 -17.88 -4.27 -3.64
C VAL A 18 -18.30 -4.24 -5.10
N ARG A 19 -19.22 -5.11 -5.50
CA ARG A 19 -19.69 -5.17 -6.90
C ARG A 19 -20.33 -3.86 -7.38
N TYR A 20 -21.09 -3.18 -6.54
CA TYR A 20 -21.89 -2.03 -6.95
C TYR A 20 -21.39 -0.68 -6.43
N LEU A 21 -20.70 -0.65 -5.29
CA LEU A 21 -20.30 0.60 -4.64
C LEU A 21 -18.82 0.89 -4.73
N LEU A 22 -17.94 -0.10 -4.99
CA LEU A 22 -16.49 0.12 -4.99
C LEU A 22 -16.05 1.09 -6.09
N ALA A 23 -16.55 0.93 -7.31
CA ALA A 23 -16.17 1.81 -8.42
C ALA A 23 -16.58 3.28 -8.19
N PRO A 24 -17.84 3.60 -7.83
CA PRO A 24 -18.21 4.98 -7.50
C PRO A 24 -17.48 5.51 -6.27
N LEU A 25 -17.17 4.66 -5.28
CA LEU A 25 -16.38 5.06 -4.11
C LEU A 25 -14.96 5.46 -4.52
N ILE A 26 -14.26 4.62 -5.29
CA ILE A 26 -12.91 4.92 -5.81
C ILE A 26 -12.94 6.19 -6.64
N PHE A 27 -13.95 6.38 -7.49
CA PHE A 27 -14.08 7.60 -8.27
C PHE A 27 -14.21 8.84 -7.38
N GLY A 28 -15.05 8.80 -6.34
CA GLY A 28 -15.19 9.87 -5.37
C GLY A 28 -13.90 10.18 -4.63
N GLU A 29 -13.17 9.15 -4.20
CA GLU A 29 -11.87 9.28 -3.54
C GLU A 29 -10.80 9.86 -4.47
N MET A 30 -10.77 9.45 -5.72
CA MET A 30 -9.85 10.04 -6.71
C MET A 30 -10.16 11.52 -6.98
N LEU A 31 -11.44 11.89 -7.01
CA LEU A 31 -11.85 13.30 -7.11
C LEU A 31 -11.40 14.08 -5.87
N LEU A 32 -11.57 13.52 -4.66
CA LEU A 32 -11.08 14.12 -3.42
C LEU A 32 -9.56 14.29 -3.42
N CYS A 33 -8.80 13.25 -3.79
CA CYS A 33 -7.35 13.32 -3.94
C CYS A 33 -6.95 14.41 -4.94
N THR A 34 -7.68 14.54 -6.06
CA THR A 34 -7.47 15.61 -7.04
C THR A 34 -7.62 16.99 -6.40
N ILE A 35 -8.70 17.21 -5.67
CA ILE A 35 -8.94 18.48 -4.97
C ILE A 35 -7.82 18.77 -3.96
N ILE A 36 -7.37 17.78 -3.20
CA ILE A 36 -6.29 17.91 -2.23
C ILE A 36 -4.98 18.30 -2.93
N VAL A 37 -4.58 17.58 -3.98
CA VAL A 37 -3.34 17.86 -4.73
C VAL A 37 -3.33 19.25 -5.37
N LEU A 38 -4.50 19.71 -5.83
CA LEU A 38 -4.61 21.02 -6.48
C LEU A 38 -4.74 22.21 -5.48
N LYS A 39 -5.36 21.99 -4.31
CA LYS A 39 -5.73 23.06 -3.37
C LYS A 39 -4.86 23.13 -2.12
N ARG A 40 -4.13 22.06 -1.78
CA ARG A 40 -3.28 22.03 -0.58
C ARG A 40 -1.81 22.06 -0.96
N SER A 41 -1.01 22.78 -0.15
CA SER A 41 0.44 22.78 -0.28
C SER A 41 1.01 21.41 0.09
N PHE A 42 2.00 20.98 -0.67
CA PHE A 42 2.75 19.76 -0.39
C PHE A 42 3.58 19.91 0.90
N THR A 43 3.68 18.84 1.69
CA THR A 43 4.41 18.83 2.95
C THR A 43 5.72 18.06 2.77
N HIS A 44 6.84 18.77 2.70
CA HIS A 44 8.16 18.22 2.33
C HIS A 44 8.85 17.37 3.41
N ILE A 45 8.28 17.10 4.58
CA ILE A 45 8.94 16.56 5.76
C ILE A 45 9.89 15.38 5.41
N ASP A 46 9.35 14.24 4.96
CA ASP A 46 10.18 13.06 4.70
C ASP A 46 10.62 12.94 3.24
N TRP A 47 9.86 13.52 2.31
CA TRP A 47 10.18 13.46 0.89
C TRP A 47 11.57 13.97 0.56
N ARG A 48 11.98 15.07 1.17
CA ARG A 48 13.30 15.67 0.97
C ARG A 48 14.41 14.73 1.47
N ALA A 49 14.25 14.18 2.67
CA ALA A 49 15.18 13.20 3.22
C ALA A 49 15.28 11.96 2.31
N TYR A 50 14.16 11.42 1.84
CA TYR A 50 14.14 10.28 0.91
C TYR A 50 14.89 10.57 -0.40
N MET A 51 14.73 11.78 -0.96
CA MET A 51 15.44 12.17 -2.18
C MET A 51 16.95 12.26 -1.95
N GLN A 52 17.39 12.75 -0.79
CA GLN A 52 18.80 12.79 -0.39
C GLN A 52 19.35 11.38 -0.15
N GLU A 53 18.62 10.52 0.54
CA GLU A 53 19.03 9.12 0.82
C GLU A 53 19.25 8.31 -0.45
N VAL A 54 18.48 8.53 -1.52
CA VAL A 54 18.63 7.82 -2.79
C VAL A 54 19.57 8.52 -3.79
N GLU A 55 20.07 9.70 -3.48
CA GLU A 55 20.98 10.44 -4.34
C GLU A 55 22.32 9.72 -4.51
N GLY A 56 22.87 9.17 -3.42
CA GLY A 56 24.12 8.42 -3.44
C GLY A 56 24.12 7.31 -4.51
N PRO A 57 23.19 6.37 -4.48
CA PRO A 57 23.05 5.33 -5.50
C PRO A 57 22.79 5.85 -6.92
N MET A 58 21.96 6.88 -7.05
CA MET A 58 21.50 7.36 -8.36
C MET A 58 22.49 8.26 -9.09
N VAL A 59 23.20 9.12 -8.36
CA VAL A 59 24.07 10.16 -8.94
C VAL A 59 25.54 9.79 -8.81
N HIS A 60 25.91 9.18 -7.67
CA HIS A 60 27.31 8.94 -7.33
C HIS A 60 27.70 7.45 -7.39
N GLY A 61 26.77 6.54 -7.67
CA GLY A 61 27.03 5.10 -7.69
C GLY A 61 27.39 4.50 -6.31
N VAL A 62 27.14 5.23 -5.23
CA VAL A 62 27.44 4.82 -3.85
C VAL A 62 26.30 4.00 -3.29
N TRP A 63 26.57 2.72 -2.99
CA TRP A 63 25.57 1.77 -2.43
C TRP A 63 25.86 1.41 -0.96
N ASP A 64 26.91 1.99 -0.39
CA ASP A 64 27.26 1.77 1.01
C ASP A 64 26.28 2.50 1.93
N TYR A 65 25.46 1.75 2.65
CA TYR A 65 24.45 2.29 3.57
C TYR A 65 25.03 3.22 4.65
N ALA A 66 26.27 3.02 5.05
CA ALA A 66 26.92 3.90 6.03
C ALA A 66 27.09 5.34 5.51
N GLN A 67 27.07 5.52 4.19
CA GLN A 67 27.24 6.81 3.53
C GLN A 67 25.88 7.43 3.09
N LEU A 68 24.80 6.64 3.05
CA LEU A 68 23.49 7.12 2.61
C LEU A 68 22.78 7.85 3.74
N ARG A 69 22.56 9.15 3.55
CA ARG A 69 22.00 10.03 4.57
C ARG A 69 21.05 11.05 3.97
N GLY A 70 19.99 11.38 4.71
CA GLY A 70 19.14 12.52 4.47
C GLY A 70 19.18 13.51 5.65
N GLU A 71 18.44 14.61 5.55
CA GLU A 71 18.36 15.64 6.61
C GLU A 71 17.78 15.09 7.92
N THR A 72 17.07 13.97 7.89
CA THR A 72 16.49 13.30 9.08
C THR A 72 17.44 12.25 9.69
N GLY A 73 18.59 11.98 9.09
CA GLY A 73 19.58 11.02 9.58
C GLY A 73 20.05 10.01 8.53
N PRO A 74 20.68 8.91 8.96
CA PRO A 74 21.12 7.85 8.06
C PRO A 74 19.94 7.07 7.48
N LEU A 75 20.14 6.49 6.30
CA LEU A 75 19.14 5.59 5.69
C LEU A 75 18.95 4.33 6.56
N VAL A 76 17.72 4.11 7.00
CA VAL A 76 17.33 2.97 7.83
C VAL A 76 16.35 2.00 7.14
N TYR A 77 15.94 2.32 5.91
CA TYR A 77 14.99 1.51 5.16
C TYR A 77 15.68 0.40 4.37
N PRO A 78 15.03 -0.76 4.16
CA PRO A 78 15.58 -1.86 3.36
C PRO A 78 15.80 -1.47 1.89
N GLY A 79 16.55 -2.31 1.14
CA GLY A 79 16.95 -2.03 -0.25
C GLY A 79 15.81 -1.80 -1.25
N GLY A 80 14.66 -2.40 -1.04
CA GLY A 80 13.48 -2.15 -1.89
C GLY A 80 12.98 -0.71 -1.81
N PHE A 81 13.16 -0.05 -0.66
CA PHE A 81 12.90 1.39 -0.55
C PHE A 81 13.82 2.18 -1.49
N VAL A 82 15.11 1.86 -1.52
CA VAL A 82 16.11 2.58 -2.36
C VAL A 82 15.69 2.48 -3.84
N VAL A 83 15.39 1.27 -4.31
CA VAL A 83 14.98 1.05 -5.72
C VAL A 83 13.69 1.78 -6.05
N LEU A 84 12.69 1.71 -5.15
CA LEU A 84 11.40 2.39 -5.34
C LEU A 84 11.56 3.91 -5.39
N TYR A 85 12.23 4.49 -4.38
CA TYR A 85 12.36 5.96 -4.30
C TYR A 85 13.35 6.53 -5.32
N ALA A 86 14.33 5.75 -5.76
CA ALA A 86 15.13 6.08 -6.93
C ALA A 86 14.25 6.22 -8.18
N SER A 87 13.33 5.27 -8.40
CA SER A 87 12.37 5.35 -9.51
C SER A 87 11.42 6.55 -9.39
N LEU A 88 10.93 6.84 -8.18
CA LEU A 88 10.09 8.01 -7.91
C LEU A 88 10.86 9.33 -8.08
N ARG A 89 12.17 9.37 -7.77
CA ARG A 89 13.03 10.52 -8.02
C ARG A 89 13.11 10.83 -9.52
N LEU A 90 13.23 9.81 -10.39
CA LEU A 90 13.18 9.99 -11.84
C LEU A 90 11.84 10.59 -12.28
N LEU A 91 10.73 10.10 -11.75
CA LEU A 91 9.39 10.64 -12.02
C LEU A 91 9.24 12.10 -11.53
N ALA A 92 10.00 12.48 -10.49
CA ALA A 92 10.01 13.81 -9.90
C ALA A 92 11.02 14.77 -10.55
N GLY A 93 11.44 14.54 -11.79
CA GLY A 93 12.35 15.41 -12.54
C GLY A 93 13.83 15.10 -12.37
N GLY A 94 14.18 13.97 -11.76
CA GLY A 94 15.57 13.53 -11.53
C GLY A 94 16.23 14.12 -10.27
N ASP A 95 15.78 15.28 -9.80
CA ASP A 95 16.24 15.92 -8.56
C ASP A 95 15.22 15.80 -7.41
N GLY A 96 14.00 15.33 -7.71
CA GLY A 96 12.94 15.18 -6.72
C GLY A 96 12.10 16.44 -6.47
N THR A 97 12.29 17.52 -7.28
CA THR A 97 11.59 18.80 -7.07
C THR A 97 10.18 18.82 -7.65
N VAL A 98 9.93 18.05 -8.72
CA VAL A 98 8.61 18.01 -9.40
C VAL A 98 7.72 16.96 -8.73
N VAL A 99 7.11 17.30 -7.61
CA VAL A 99 6.34 16.32 -6.79
C VAL A 99 4.96 15.94 -7.35
N ARG A 100 4.35 16.75 -8.21
CA ARG A 100 2.98 16.51 -8.70
C ARG A 100 2.78 15.16 -9.41
N PRO A 101 3.64 14.71 -10.34
CA PRO A 101 3.50 13.38 -10.96
C PRO A 101 3.53 12.25 -9.92
N VAL A 102 4.37 12.41 -8.88
CA VAL A 102 4.47 11.45 -7.78
C VAL A 102 3.21 11.45 -6.92
N GLN A 103 2.64 12.63 -6.63
CA GLN A 103 1.36 12.72 -5.91
C GLN A 103 0.23 11.97 -6.65
N TRP A 104 0.19 12.05 -7.98
CA TRP A 104 -0.77 11.27 -8.79
C TRP A 104 -0.50 9.76 -8.73
N ALA A 105 0.75 9.33 -8.76
CA ALA A 105 1.11 7.94 -8.57
C ALA A 105 0.64 7.43 -7.18
N PHE A 106 0.85 8.23 -6.12
CA PHE A 106 0.39 7.88 -4.78
C PHE A 106 -1.14 7.91 -4.60
N ALA A 107 -1.85 8.78 -5.31
CA ALA A 107 -3.31 8.73 -5.38
C ALA A 107 -3.78 7.40 -6.01
N GLY A 108 -3.11 6.93 -7.06
CA GLY A 108 -3.34 5.61 -7.65
C GLY A 108 -3.05 4.47 -6.67
N VAL A 109 -1.94 4.56 -5.91
CA VAL A 109 -1.60 3.60 -4.83
C VAL A 109 -2.68 3.57 -3.75
N TYR A 110 -3.21 4.73 -3.34
CA TYR A 110 -4.32 4.82 -2.41
C TYR A 110 -5.57 4.10 -2.93
N ALA A 111 -5.99 4.40 -4.16
CA ALA A 111 -7.15 3.79 -4.79
C ALA A 111 -6.99 2.25 -4.93
N ALA A 112 -5.80 1.79 -5.33
CA ALA A 112 -5.50 0.36 -5.42
C ALA A 112 -5.52 -0.33 -4.05
N THR A 113 -4.96 0.32 -3.01
CA THR A 113 -5.00 -0.19 -1.63
C THR A 113 -6.44 -0.31 -1.14
N LEU A 114 -7.27 0.73 -1.35
CA LEU A 114 -8.70 0.70 -1.01
C LEU A 114 -9.42 -0.46 -1.70
N GLY A 115 -9.14 -0.67 -3.00
CA GLY A 115 -9.70 -1.78 -3.77
C GLY A 115 -9.29 -3.16 -3.23
N LEU A 116 -8.01 -3.33 -2.86
CA LEU A 116 -7.51 -4.58 -2.28
C LEU A 116 -8.10 -4.85 -0.89
N VAL A 117 -8.20 -3.83 -0.03
CA VAL A 117 -8.87 -3.93 1.27
C VAL A 117 -10.31 -4.39 1.10
N ALA A 118 -11.07 -3.71 0.25
CA ALA A 118 -12.46 -4.08 -0.03
C ALA A 118 -12.57 -5.51 -0.62
N GLY A 119 -11.65 -5.89 -1.51
CA GLY A 119 -11.55 -7.23 -2.09
C GLY A 119 -11.28 -8.31 -1.04
N CYS A 120 -10.37 -8.06 -0.08
CA CYS A 120 -10.11 -8.97 1.04
C CYS A 120 -11.36 -9.18 1.91
N TYR A 121 -12.08 -8.10 2.24
CA TYR A 121 -13.33 -8.21 3.01
C TYR A 121 -14.43 -8.94 2.23
N ALA A 122 -14.53 -8.71 0.92
CA ALA A 122 -15.47 -9.45 0.07
C ALA A 122 -15.18 -10.96 0.02
N LEU A 123 -13.90 -11.36 0.08
CA LEU A 123 -13.51 -12.77 0.16
C LEU A 123 -13.73 -13.37 1.55
N ALA A 124 -13.38 -12.63 2.60
CA ALA A 124 -13.50 -13.07 3.99
C ALA A 124 -14.96 -13.11 4.48
N ARG A 125 -15.85 -12.31 3.91
CA ARG A 125 -17.29 -12.20 4.26
C ARG A 125 -17.55 -12.11 5.77
N PRO A 126 -16.91 -11.18 6.49
CA PRO A 126 -17.08 -11.09 7.94
C PRO A 126 -18.52 -10.70 8.29
N THR A 127 -19.12 -11.40 9.24
CA THR A 127 -20.52 -11.16 9.66
C THR A 127 -20.65 -9.97 10.61
N ARG A 128 -19.56 -9.60 11.30
CA ARG A 128 -19.56 -8.54 12.32
C ARG A 128 -19.09 -7.18 11.79
N VAL A 129 -18.49 -7.13 10.61
CA VAL A 129 -17.99 -5.88 10.00
C VAL A 129 -18.86 -5.55 8.80
N PRO A 130 -19.71 -4.53 8.89
CA PRO A 130 -20.61 -4.16 7.80
C PRO A 130 -19.83 -3.43 6.67
N PRO A 131 -20.27 -3.55 5.41
CA PRO A 131 -19.58 -2.94 4.26
C PRO A 131 -19.41 -1.41 4.35
N TRP A 132 -20.33 -0.70 4.96
CA TRP A 132 -20.24 0.75 5.14
C TRP A 132 -19.03 1.19 5.99
N SER A 133 -18.43 0.26 6.78
CA SER A 133 -17.24 0.57 7.57
C SER A 133 -16.05 1.06 6.72
N ILE A 134 -16.02 0.74 5.42
CA ILE A 134 -15.00 1.25 4.50
C ILE A 134 -15.07 2.78 4.35
N LEU A 135 -16.23 3.40 4.59
CA LEU A 135 -16.37 4.86 4.57
C LEU A 135 -15.58 5.53 5.70
N LEU A 136 -15.36 4.83 6.84
CA LEU A 136 -14.51 5.34 7.92
C LEU A 136 -13.05 5.42 7.48
N PHE A 137 -12.61 4.49 6.63
CA PHE A 137 -11.29 4.53 6.01
C PHE A 137 -11.20 5.74 5.07
N CYS A 138 -12.17 5.94 4.22
CA CYS A 138 -12.25 7.07 3.28
C CYS A 138 -12.38 8.43 3.98
N ALA A 139 -13.02 8.50 5.13
CA ALA A 139 -13.15 9.73 5.92
C ALA A 139 -11.86 10.13 6.67
N SER A 140 -10.80 9.32 6.62
CA SER A 140 -9.57 9.58 7.35
C SER A 140 -8.70 10.66 6.70
N LEU A 141 -8.73 11.86 7.25
CA LEU A 141 -7.84 12.97 6.84
C LEU A 141 -6.35 12.59 6.94
N ARG A 142 -6.01 11.73 7.91
CA ARG A 142 -4.63 11.27 8.10
C ARG A 142 -4.17 10.40 6.93
N LEU A 143 -5.02 9.48 6.44
CA LEU A 143 -4.67 8.65 5.28
C LEU A 143 -4.45 9.50 4.03
N HIS A 144 -5.35 10.42 3.71
CA HIS A 144 -5.15 11.33 2.58
C HIS A 144 -3.85 12.13 2.70
N SER A 145 -3.55 12.63 3.91
CA SER A 145 -2.28 13.36 4.14
C SER A 145 -1.06 12.48 3.90
N ILE A 146 -1.05 11.23 4.41
CA ILE A 146 0.07 10.29 4.25
C ILE A 146 0.30 9.95 2.77
N TYR A 147 -0.78 9.69 2.03
CA TYR A 147 -0.68 9.31 0.61
C TYR A 147 -0.34 10.50 -0.28
N VAL A 148 -1.13 11.56 -0.28
CA VAL A 148 -1.02 12.59 -1.34
C VAL A 148 -0.31 13.88 -0.94
N LEU A 149 -0.09 14.13 0.38
CA LEU A 149 0.61 15.34 0.85
C LEU A 149 2.00 15.06 1.42
N ARG A 150 2.31 13.82 1.82
CA ARG A 150 3.59 13.46 2.46
C ARG A 150 4.38 12.39 1.71
N LEU A 151 3.73 11.60 0.86
CA LEU A 151 4.33 10.55 0.02
C LEU A 151 5.16 9.55 0.84
N PHE A 152 4.59 9.05 1.94
CA PHE A 152 5.30 8.15 2.84
C PHE A 152 5.49 6.75 2.24
N ASN A 153 6.61 6.12 2.56
CA ASN A 153 6.92 4.76 2.11
C ASN A 153 5.93 3.70 2.64
N ASP A 154 5.22 4.00 3.74
CA ASP A 154 4.11 3.17 4.23
C ASP A 154 3.07 2.87 3.15
N CYS A 155 2.79 3.81 2.26
CA CYS A 155 1.77 3.68 1.22
C CYS A 155 2.04 2.50 0.29
N TRP A 156 3.27 2.38 -0.18
CA TRP A 156 3.70 1.29 -1.05
C TRP A 156 3.83 -0.03 -0.29
N ALA A 157 4.36 0.01 0.93
CA ALA A 157 4.45 -1.18 1.78
C ALA A 157 3.06 -1.74 2.08
N MET A 158 2.07 -0.88 2.38
CA MET A 158 0.69 -1.30 2.62
C MET A 158 -0.02 -1.77 1.35
N LEU A 159 0.22 -1.16 0.19
CA LEU A 159 -0.29 -1.68 -1.08
C LEU A 159 0.14 -3.13 -1.29
N LEU A 160 1.44 -3.40 -1.16
CA LEU A 160 2.00 -4.74 -1.36
C LEU A 160 1.56 -5.72 -0.26
N PHE A 161 1.43 -5.27 0.98
CA PHE A 161 0.88 -6.06 2.08
C PHE A 161 -0.57 -6.49 1.83
N TRP A 162 -1.43 -5.58 1.37
CA TRP A 162 -2.82 -5.91 1.05
C TRP A 162 -2.93 -6.75 -0.22
N LEU A 163 -2.02 -6.55 -1.20
CA LEU A 163 -1.90 -7.44 -2.35
C LEU A 163 -1.52 -8.86 -1.92
N ALA A 164 -0.52 -8.99 -1.04
CA ALA A 164 -0.14 -10.27 -0.45
C ALA A 164 -1.32 -10.94 0.24
N THR A 165 -2.02 -10.20 1.11
CA THR A 165 -3.20 -10.70 1.83
C THR A 165 -4.29 -11.16 0.85
N TYR A 166 -4.59 -10.40 -0.18
CA TYR A 166 -5.56 -10.76 -1.20
C TYR A 166 -5.17 -12.04 -1.95
N LEU A 167 -3.90 -12.16 -2.34
CA LEU A 167 -3.38 -13.36 -3.03
C LEU A 167 -3.43 -14.60 -2.14
N LEU A 168 -3.09 -14.46 -0.86
CA LEU A 168 -3.18 -15.53 0.13
C LEU A 168 -4.64 -15.97 0.34
N CYS A 169 -5.58 -15.04 0.44
CA CYS A 169 -7.02 -15.34 0.48
C CYS A 169 -7.53 -16.07 -0.77
N ARG A 170 -6.84 -15.89 -1.90
CA ARG A 170 -7.11 -16.61 -3.16
C ARG A 170 -6.37 -17.94 -3.29
N GLY A 171 -5.65 -18.38 -2.26
CA GLY A 171 -4.82 -19.59 -2.28
C GLY A 171 -3.57 -19.51 -3.17
N ARG A 172 -3.19 -18.29 -3.60
CA ARG A 172 -1.98 -18.09 -4.42
C ARG A 172 -0.76 -17.87 -3.54
N TRP A 173 -0.39 -18.92 -2.81
CA TRP A 173 0.61 -18.89 -1.74
C TRP A 173 1.96 -18.27 -2.16
N LYS A 174 2.55 -18.77 -3.28
CA LYS A 174 3.85 -18.26 -3.77
C LYS A 174 3.81 -16.77 -4.08
N LEU A 175 2.82 -16.34 -4.85
CA LEU A 175 2.68 -14.92 -5.22
C LEU A 175 2.37 -14.05 -4.00
N GLY A 176 1.58 -14.58 -3.04
CA GLY A 176 1.29 -13.90 -1.79
C GLY A 176 2.55 -13.69 -0.96
N CYS A 177 3.40 -14.71 -0.81
CA CYS A 177 4.68 -14.58 -0.10
C CYS A 177 5.65 -13.65 -0.83
N ALA A 178 5.75 -13.73 -2.16
CA ALA A 178 6.58 -12.80 -2.94
C ALA A 178 6.13 -11.33 -2.75
N ALA A 179 4.82 -11.05 -2.83
CA ALA A 179 4.29 -9.71 -2.57
C ALA A 179 4.55 -9.27 -1.12
N TYR A 180 4.47 -10.18 -0.15
CA TYR A 180 4.81 -9.90 1.24
C TYR A 180 6.28 -9.53 1.41
N SER A 181 7.20 -10.28 0.79
CA SER A 181 8.63 -9.98 0.83
C SER A 181 8.95 -8.64 0.18
N LEU A 182 8.29 -8.31 -0.92
CA LEU A 182 8.42 -6.98 -1.53
C LEU A 182 7.92 -5.87 -0.58
N ALA A 183 6.83 -6.09 0.17
CA ALA A 183 6.38 -5.13 1.18
C ALA A 183 7.42 -4.93 2.29
N VAL A 184 8.00 -6.03 2.81
CA VAL A 184 9.08 -6.00 3.81
C VAL A 184 10.32 -5.29 3.27
N SER A 185 10.66 -5.49 2.00
CA SER A 185 11.83 -4.85 1.36
C SER A 185 11.71 -3.32 1.25
N ILE A 186 10.49 -2.78 1.33
CA ILE A 186 10.25 -1.33 1.38
C ILE A 186 10.25 -0.84 2.82
N LYS A 187 9.58 -1.56 3.72
CA LYS A 187 9.46 -1.16 5.13
C LYS A 187 9.42 -2.37 6.05
N ALA A 188 10.42 -2.45 6.92
CA ALA A 188 10.60 -3.59 7.83
C ALA A 188 9.47 -3.78 8.86
N ASN A 189 8.64 -2.76 9.14
CA ASN A 189 7.50 -2.88 10.07
C ASN A 189 6.47 -3.93 9.63
N VAL A 190 6.42 -4.28 8.35
CA VAL A 190 5.57 -5.37 7.85
C VAL A 190 5.93 -6.72 8.48
N LEU A 191 7.19 -6.93 8.91
CA LEU A 191 7.64 -8.13 9.63
C LEU A 191 6.85 -8.41 10.91
N LEU A 192 6.23 -7.42 11.52
CA LEU A 192 5.36 -7.62 12.68
C LEU A 192 4.19 -8.59 12.41
N THR A 193 3.82 -8.77 11.14
CA THR A 193 2.77 -9.71 10.72
C THR A 193 3.31 -11.09 10.31
N ALA A 194 4.65 -11.29 10.29
CA ALA A 194 5.27 -12.55 9.87
C ALA A 194 4.86 -13.77 10.71
N PRO A 195 4.70 -13.68 12.05
CA PRO A 195 4.21 -14.81 12.84
C PRO A 195 2.81 -15.27 12.40
N GLY A 196 1.91 -14.33 12.09
CA GLY A 196 0.57 -14.64 11.58
C GLY A 196 0.62 -15.29 10.19
N LEU A 197 1.48 -14.81 9.30
CA LEU A 197 1.70 -15.41 7.98
C LEU A 197 2.24 -16.83 8.11
N LEU A 198 3.23 -17.06 8.98
CA LEU A 198 3.79 -18.39 9.23
C LEU A 198 2.70 -19.37 9.70
N LEU A 199 1.90 -18.99 10.68
CA LEU A 199 0.79 -19.83 11.18
C LEU A 199 -0.21 -20.14 10.06
N LEU A 200 -0.56 -19.15 9.24
CA LEU A 200 -1.44 -19.34 8.10
C LEU A 200 -0.86 -20.37 7.11
N LEU A 201 0.42 -20.26 6.77
CA LEU A 201 1.09 -21.19 5.86
C LEU A 201 1.16 -22.61 6.42
N LEU A 202 1.51 -22.76 7.71
CA LEU A 202 1.55 -24.07 8.38
C LEU A 202 0.18 -24.75 8.37
N GLN A 203 -0.89 -24.01 8.58
CA GLN A 203 -2.27 -24.52 8.56
C GLN A 203 -2.74 -24.87 7.15
N ALA A 204 -2.39 -24.04 6.15
CA ALA A 204 -2.94 -24.17 4.80
C ALA A 204 -2.18 -25.18 3.92
N VAL A 205 -0.85 -25.23 4.01
CA VAL A 205 0.01 -26.04 3.12
C VAL A 205 0.89 -27.04 3.86
N GLY A 206 0.81 -27.09 5.18
CA GLY A 206 1.61 -27.93 6.06
C GLY A 206 3.08 -27.50 6.16
N PRO A 207 3.88 -28.13 7.06
CA PRO A 207 5.24 -27.67 7.32
C PRO A 207 6.17 -27.79 6.10
N ARG A 208 6.08 -28.87 5.31
CA ARG A 208 6.88 -29.01 4.08
C ARG A 208 6.48 -28.00 3.00
N GLY A 209 5.18 -27.75 2.85
CA GLY A 209 4.67 -26.77 1.92
C GLY A 209 5.04 -25.33 2.33
N ALA A 210 5.00 -25.01 3.62
CA ALA A 210 5.40 -23.71 4.15
C ALA A 210 6.87 -23.40 3.83
N VAL A 211 7.78 -24.36 4.02
CA VAL A 211 9.21 -24.24 3.63
C VAL A 211 9.35 -24.02 2.13
N ALA A 212 8.68 -24.82 1.30
CA ALA A 212 8.74 -24.68 -0.16
C ALA A 212 8.24 -23.32 -0.66
N VAL A 213 7.24 -22.73 0.01
CA VAL A 213 6.72 -21.40 -0.33
C VAL A 213 7.65 -20.29 0.14
N SER A 214 8.31 -20.45 1.30
CA SER A 214 9.24 -19.43 1.83
C SER A 214 10.52 -19.29 0.99
N HIS A 215 10.91 -20.31 0.23
CA HIS A 215 12.06 -20.21 -0.69
C HIS A 215 11.80 -19.38 -1.95
N VAL A 216 10.56 -18.96 -2.20
CA VAL A 216 10.16 -18.14 -3.36
C VAL A 216 9.99 -16.67 -2.96
N ALA A 217 10.00 -16.39 -1.67
CA ALA A 217 9.86 -15.06 -1.08
C ALA A 217 11.21 -14.46 -0.69
#